data_59c162881102a2dafd8a3f4fff9f9444
#
_entry.id   59c162881102a2dafd8a3f4fff9f9444
#
_cell.length_a   1.000
_cell.length_b   1.000
_cell.length_c   1.000
_cell.angle_alpha   90.00
_cell.angle_beta   90.00
_cell.angle_gamma   90.00
#
_symmetry.space_group_name_H-M   'P 1'
#
loop_
_entity.id
_entity.type
_entity.pdbx_description
1 polymer ?
#
loop_
_entity_poly.entity_id
_entity_poly.type
_entity_poly.pdbx_seq_one_letter_code
_entity_poly.pdbx_strand_id
1 'polypeptide(L)'
;MSGLAVRRHVGLMACYLLHHRHEPDECGVVFASFKGHDSPLRHRPTLASCHTGGHAIWWTVEAGSEDDALALLPYYVAQRTTITLVSEVQIP
;
A
#
# COMPACT_ATOMS: atom_id res chain seq x y z
N MET A 1 -26.69 0.14 -14.92
CA MET A 1 -26.54 0.40 -14.61
C MET A 1 -26.27 0.71 -14.11
N SER A 2 -26.09 0.62 -14.39
CA SER A 2 -25.73 1.03 -13.95
C SER A 2 -25.22 1.33 -13.61
N GLY A 3 -25.24 1.25 -13.80
CA GLY A 3 -24.74 1.55 -13.50
C GLY A 3 -24.13 1.69 -13.42
N LEU A 4 -24.13 1.60 -13.92
CA LEU A 4 -23.56 1.82 -13.95
C LEU A 4 -22.84 2.08 -13.96
N ALA A 5 -22.78 2.05 -14.16
CA ALA A 5 -22.08 2.37 -14.21
C ALA A 5 -21.58 2.88 -13.98
N VAL A 6 -21.59 2.81 -14.13
CA VAL A 6 -21.06 3.28 -13.83
C VAL A 6 -20.65 3.70 -13.24
N ARG A 7 -20.99 3.91 -12.95
CA ARG A 7 -20.51 4.04 -12.60
C ARG A 7 -19.68 4.01 -12.32
N ARG A 8 -19.27 4.08 -12.60
CA ARG A 8 -18.42 3.88 -12.73
C ARG A 8 -17.64 4.24 -12.12
N HIS A 9 -17.33 4.56 -11.94
CA HIS A 9 -16.52 4.60 -11.57
C HIS A 9 -16.08 4.97 -10.57
N VAL A 10 -16.44 5.98 -10.16
CA VAL A 10 -16.12 6.20 -8.98
C VAL A 10 -16.09 5.07 -8.18
N GLY A 11 -17.03 4.43 -8.00
CA GLY A 11 -16.93 3.17 -7.38
C GLY A 11 -15.85 2.37 -8.03
N LEU A 12 -15.04 3.02 -8.79
CA LEU A 12 -13.91 2.38 -9.46
C LEU A 12 -12.72 2.21 -8.54
N MET A 13 -12.75 2.88 -7.38
CA MET A 13 -11.67 2.72 -6.40
C MET A 13 -11.94 1.49 -5.56
N ALA A 14 -10.89 0.70 -5.37
CA ALA A 14 -10.95 -0.48 -4.52
C ALA A 14 -9.93 -0.34 -3.41
N CYS A 15 -10.09 -1.14 -2.36
CA CYS A 15 -9.20 -1.10 -1.21
C CYS A 15 -8.19 -2.23 -1.33
N TYR A 16 -6.92 -1.89 -1.16
CA TYR A 16 -5.84 -2.87 -1.24
C TYR A 16 -5.02 -2.85 0.03
N LEU A 17 -4.64 -4.03 0.50
CA LEU A 17 -3.68 -4.17 1.58
C LEU A 17 -2.32 -4.43 0.95
N LEU A 18 -1.36 -3.57 1.26
CA LEU A 18 0.01 -3.71 0.80
C LEU A 18 0.84 -4.24 1.96
N HIS A 19 1.54 -5.33 1.75
CA HIS A 19 2.39 -5.95 2.76
C HIS A 19 3.81 -6.00 2.22
N HIS A 20 4.68 -5.21 2.81
CA HIS A 20 6.07 -5.09 2.42
C HIS A 20 6.95 -5.79 3.45
N ARG A 21 7.98 -6.48 2.98
CA ARG A 21 8.98 -7.08 3.86
C ARG A 21 10.37 -6.74 3.34
N HIS A 22 11.30 -6.55 4.26
CA HIS A 22 12.69 -6.29 3.91
C HIS A 22 13.61 -6.93 4.95
N GLU A 23 14.89 -7.04 4.60
CA GLU A 23 15.90 -7.58 5.49
C GLU A 23 16.32 -6.51 6.51
N PRO A 24 16.84 -6.90 7.67
CA PRO A 24 17.24 -5.92 8.69
C PRO A 24 18.21 -4.85 8.18
N ASP A 25 19.12 -5.20 7.29
CA ASP A 25 20.09 -4.25 6.76
C ASP A 25 19.51 -3.34 5.67
N GLU A 26 18.26 -3.56 5.28
CA GLU A 26 17.60 -2.74 4.27
C GLU A 26 16.72 -1.64 4.86
N CYS A 27 16.53 -1.61 6.19
CA CYS A 27 15.63 -0.63 6.81
C CYS A 27 15.91 0.80 6.37
N GLY A 28 17.17 1.21 6.42
CA GLY A 28 17.55 2.57 6.06
C GLY A 28 17.24 2.90 4.61
N VAL A 29 17.52 1.95 3.71
CA VAL A 29 17.27 2.14 2.30
C VAL A 29 15.78 2.23 2.02
N VAL A 30 14.98 1.38 2.67
CA VAL A 30 13.54 1.37 2.49
C VAL A 30 12.94 2.72 2.82
N PHE A 31 13.24 3.25 4.00
CA PHE A 31 12.66 4.53 4.41
C PHE A 31 13.25 5.70 3.61
N ALA A 32 14.54 5.63 3.27
CA ALA A 32 15.15 6.69 2.47
C ALA A 32 14.59 6.74 1.05
N SER A 33 14.15 5.61 0.51
CA SER A 33 13.65 5.56 -0.86
C SER A 33 12.37 6.39 -1.06
N PHE A 34 11.65 6.72 0.03
CA PHE A 34 10.47 7.58 -0.06
C PHE A 34 10.83 9.05 -0.31
N LYS A 35 12.07 9.45 -0.04
CA LYS A 35 12.49 10.82 -0.27
C LYS A 35 12.47 11.09 -1.77
N GLY A 36 11.80 12.17 -2.16
CA GLY A 36 11.66 12.51 -3.57
C GLY A 36 10.58 11.76 -4.30
N HIS A 37 9.97 10.76 -3.68
CA HIS A 37 8.85 10.03 -4.29
C HIS A 37 7.55 10.76 -3.92
N ASP A 38 6.80 11.19 -4.92
CA ASP A 38 5.57 11.93 -4.69
C ASP A 38 4.46 10.94 -4.35
N SER A 39 4.15 10.83 -3.07
CA SER A 39 3.16 9.86 -2.61
C SER A 39 2.42 10.39 -1.40
N PRO A 40 1.08 10.19 -1.33
CA PRO A 40 0.31 10.57 -0.15
C PRO A 40 0.64 9.72 1.08
N LEU A 41 1.42 8.66 0.92
CA LEU A 41 1.81 7.81 2.05
C LEU A 41 2.91 8.43 2.90
N ARG A 42 3.59 9.47 2.38
CA ARG A 42 4.65 10.13 3.12
C ARG A 42 4.09 10.95 4.28
N HIS A 43 4.88 11.04 5.35
CA HIS A 43 4.55 11.88 6.51
C HIS A 43 3.27 11.43 7.25
N ARG A 44 2.94 10.16 7.15
CA ARG A 44 1.75 9.60 7.81
C ARG A 44 2.17 8.44 8.70
N PRO A 45 1.45 8.25 9.82
CA PRO A 45 1.69 7.06 10.64
C PRO A 45 1.44 5.80 9.82
N THR A 46 2.30 4.82 9.99
CA THR A 46 2.23 3.59 9.22
C THR A 46 2.55 2.43 10.15
N LEU A 47 1.84 1.33 10.00
CA LEU A 47 2.09 0.14 10.81
C LEU A 47 3.32 -0.57 10.29
N ALA A 48 4.29 -0.79 11.17
CA ALA A 48 5.51 -1.48 10.81
C ALA A 48 5.96 -2.29 12.01
N SER A 49 6.68 -3.38 11.74
CA SER A 49 7.20 -4.24 12.80
C SER A 49 8.70 -4.14 12.97
N CYS A 50 9.33 -3.11 12.38
CA CYS A 50 10.78 -2.94 12.46
C CYS A 50 11.28 -2.83 13.90
N HIS A 51 10.53 -2.10 14.75
CA HIS A 51 10.91 -1.89 16.14
C HIS A 51 10.81 -3.18 16.97
N THR A 52 10.07 -4.17 16.49
CA THR A 52 9.92 -5.44 17.17
C THR A 52 10.65 -6.57 16.45
N GLY A 53 11.48 -6.23 15.47
CA GLY A 53 12.33 -7.18 14.77
C GLY A 53 11.71 -7.85 13.56
N GLY A 54 10.48 -7.46 13.18
CA GLY A 54 9.78 -8.13 12.10
C GLY A 54 10.08 -7.61 10.71
N HIS A 55 10.51 -6.35 10.60
CA HIS A 55 10.90 -5.72 9.33
C HIS A 55 9.85 -5.81 8.24
N ALA A 56 8.58 -5.64 8.62
CA ALA A 56 7.46 -5.58 7.69
C ALA A 56 6.72 -4.26 7.85
N ILE A 57 6.06 -3.83 6.79
CA ILE A 57 5.26 -2.62 6.80
C ILE A 57 3.94 -2.93 6.11
N TRP A 58 2.85 -2.37 6.64
CA TRP A 58 1.51 -2.57 6.09
C TRP A 58 0.87 -1.25 5.77
N TRP A 59 0.26 -1.15 4.58
CA TRP A 59 -0.56 0.00 4.21
C TRP A 59 -1.90 -0.50 3.71
N THR A 60 -2.94 0.26 4.01
CA THR A 60 -4.25 0.09 3.39
C THR A 60 -4.47 1.30 2.49
N VAL A 61 -4.70 1.07 1.20
CA VAL A 61 -4.82 2.16 0.24
C VAL A 61 -6.04 1.95 -0.65
N GLU A 62 -6.55 3.03 -1.19
CA GLU A 62 -7.58 2.97 -2.23
C GLU A 62 -6.95 3.36 -3.56
N ALA A 63 -7.26 2.57 -4.59
CA ALA A 63 -6.69 2.80 -5.90
C ALA A 63 -7.60 2.18 -6.97
N GLY A 64 -7.41 2.62 -8.20
CA GLY A 64 -8.21 2.11 -9.32
C GLY A 64 -7.77 0.75 -9.81
N SER A 65 -6.55 0.33 -9.49
CA SER A 65 -6.00 -0.95 -9.91
C SER A 65 -4.84 -1.34 -9.00
N GLU A 66 -4.39 -2.59 -9.11
CA GLU A 66 -3.20 -3.03 -8.39
C GLU A 66 -1.98 -2.21 -8.77
N ASP A 67 -1.82 -1.92 -10.05
CA ASP A 67 -0.68 -1.14 -10.52
C ASP A 67 -0.71 0.26 -9.92
N ASP A 68 -1.88 0.88 -9.85
CA ASP A 68 -2.03 2.20 -9.26
C ASP A 68 -1.69 2.17 -7.76
N ALA A 69 -2.10 1.10 -7.07
CA ALA A 69 -1.79 0.95 -5.65
C ALA A 69 -0.28 0.83 -5.44
N LEU A 70 0.39 -0.01 -6.24
CA LEU A 70 1.84 -0.18 -6.11
C LEU A 70 2.61 1.08 -6.50
N ALA A 71 2.04 1.91 -7.39
CA ALA A 71 2.68 3.16 -7.79
C ALA A 71 2.77 4.17 -6.64
N LEU A 72 2.03 3.96 -5.56
CA LEU A 72 2.14 4.80 -4.37
C LEU A 72 3.45 4.56 -3.62
N LEU A 73 4.13 3.45 -3.92
CA LEU A 73 5.38 3.08 -3.27
C LEU A 73 6.56 3.34 -4.20
N PRO A 74 7.72 3.74 -3.65
CA PRO A 74 8.95 3.78 -4.46
C PRO A 74 9.22 2.40 -5.04
N TYR A 75 9.85 2.36 -6.20
CA TYR A 75 10.11 1.11 -6.91
C TYR A 75 10.81 0.06 -6.03
N TYR A 76 11.81 0.49 -5.27
CA TYR A 76 12.55 -0.40 -4.37
C TYR A 76 11.61 -1.10 -3.38
N VAL A 77 10.66 -0.34 -2.84
CA VAL A 77 9.69 -0.86 -1.87
C VAL A 77 8.66 -1.73 -2.57
N ALA A 78 8.16 -1.27 -3.72
CA ALA A 78 7.12 -1.99 -4.46
C ALA A 78 7.58 -3.39 -4.87
N GLN A 79 8.86 -3.54 -5.23
CA GLN A 79 9.40 -4.84 -5.60
C GLN A 79 9.36 -5.86 -4.47
N ARG A 80 9.26 -5.39 -3.23
CA ARG A 80 9.27 -6.24 -2.03
C ARG A 80 7.92 -6.22 -1.33
N THR A 81 6.86 -5.94 -2.08
CA THR A 81 5.51 -5.77 -1.53
C THR A 81 4.55 -6.70 -2.23
N THR A 82 3.72 -7.38 -1.44
CA THR A 82 2.59 -8.13 -1.97
C THR A 82 1.35 -7.27 -1.83
N ILE A 83 0.39 -7.48 -2.74
CA ILE A 83 -0.82 -6.69 -2.79
C ILE A 83 -2.02 -7.63 -2.72
N THR A 84 -3.01 -7.27 -1.89
CA THR A 84 -4.21 -8.07 -1.72
C THR A 84 -5.43 -7.17 -1.80
N LEU A 85 -6.37 -7.53 -2.66
CA LEU A 85 -7.66 -6.84 -2.72
C LEU A 85 -8.45 -7.22 -1.48
N VAL A 86 -8.93 -6.24 -0.75
CA VAL A 86 -9.64 -6.47 0.52
C VAL A 86 -10.92 -5.67 0.57
N SER A 87 -11.83 -6.08 1.44
CA SER A 87 -13.03 -5.32 1.73
C SER A 87 -13.34 -5.50 3.21
N GLU A 88 -14.13 -4.58 3.74
CA GLU A 88 -14.57 -4.68 5.13
C GLU A 88 -15.66 -5.72 5.23
N VAL A 89 -15.60 -6.51 6.30
CA VAL A 89 -16.67 -7.43 6.64
C VAL A 89 -17.02 -7.23 8.10
N GLN A 90 -18.28 -7.48 8.43
CA GLN A 90 -18.74 -7.34 9.80
C GLN A 90 -18.46 -8.64 10.55
N ILE A 91 -17.73 -8.54 11.65
CA ILE A 91 -17.47 -9.72 12.48
C ILE A 91 -18.65 -9.90 13.42
N PRO A 92 -19.31 -11.06 13.39
CA PRO A 92 -20.46 -11.30 14.28
C PRO A 92 -20.07 -11.41 15.74
#